data_b945ef03cacf978cbe89e165751c20f8
#
_entry.id   b945ef03cacf978cbe89e165751c20f8
#
_cell.length_a   1.000
_cell.length_b   1.000
_cell.length_c   1.000
_cell.angle_alpha   90.00
_cell.angle_beta   90.00
_cell.angle_gamma   90.00
#
_symmetry.space_group_name_H-M   'P 1'
#
loop_
_entity.id
_entity.type
_entity.pdbx_description
1 polymer ?
#
loop_
_entity_poly.entity_id
_entity_poly.type
_entity_poly.pdbx_seq_one_letter_code
_entity_poly.pdbx_strand_id
1 'polypeptide(L)'
;NVGPGSRVAILGMGGLGHVGVQIAKAMGAEVSVISHGRSKEADAHRFGADHFYATSEEGTLESLRGSFDLILCTVSADGIDYAGYMAALRPYGVFVDVGLPTEPVSLPLRAFVNGGKSFAGSQIGGIAETQEMLDFCAEHGVIPQVEMITGEEITEAYNNVVASRVRYRYVIDTSTFPQTA
;
A
#
# COMPACT_ATOMS: atom_id res chain seq x y z
N ASN A 1 13.35 -8.88 4.28
CA ASN A 1 13.07 -8.55 5.67
C ASN A 1 13.08 -7.03 5.82
N VAL A 2 12.02 -6.47 6.41
CA VAL A 2 11.91 -5.05 6.77
C VAL A 2 12.32 -4.90 8.24
N GLY A 3 13.02 -3.81 8.57
CA GLY A 3 13.45 -3.52 9.94
C GLY A 3 14.18 -2.18 10.03
N PRO A 4 14.81 -1.87 11.16
CA PRO A 4 15.58 -0.64 11.33
C PRO A 4 16.63 -0.47 10.24
N GLY A 5 16.66 0.73 9.62
CA GLY A 5 17.55 1.05 8.52
C GLY A 5 17.04 0.65 7.13
N SER A 6 15.93 -0.08 7.01
CA SER A 6 15.27 -0.34 5.72
C SER A 6 14.56 0.92 5.22
N ARG A 7 14.70 1.22 3.93
CA ARG A 7 13.93 2.27 3.25
C ARG A 7 12.81 1.62 2.44
N VAL A 8 11.58 1.81 2.90
CA VAL A 8 10.38 1.17 2.36
C VAL A 8 9.49 2.22 1.70
N ALA A 9 9.08 1.95 0.46
CA ALA A 9 8.04 2.74 -0.19
C ALA A 9 6.72 1.97 -0.24
N ILE A 10 5.64 2.62 0.16
CA ILE A 10 4.27 2.12 -0.02
C ILE A 10 3.68 2.84 -1.24
N LEU A 11 3.48 2.10 -2.32
CA LEU A 11 2.85 2.60 -3.54
C LEU A 11 1.33 2.44 -3.44
N GLY A 12 0.65 3.57 -3.40
CA GLY A 12 -0.78 3.65 -3.17
C GLY A 12 -1.13 3.73 -1.68
N MET A 13 -2.01 4.66 -1.34
CA MET A 13 -2.52 4.82 0.02
C MET A 13 -4.04 4.70 0.04
N GLY A 14 -4.48 3.47 -0.03
CA GLY A 14 -5.87 3.03 0.09
C GLY A 14 -6.07 2.14 1.31
N GLY A 15 -7.06 1.24 1.23
CA GLY A 15 -7.39 0.34 2.33
C GLY A 15 -6.27 -0.59 2.78
N LEU A 16 -5.35 -0.99 1.90
CA LEU A 16 -4.14 -1.75 2.25
C LEU A 16 -2.97 -0.82 2.61
N GLY A 17 -2.73 0.19 1.77
CA GLY A 17 -1.55 1.04 1.91
C GLY A 17 -1.47 1.79 3.24
N HIS A 18 -2.61 2.30 3.79
CA HIS A 18 -2.57 3.04 5.05
C HIS A 18 -2.18 2.15 6.26
N VAL A 19 -2.51 0.85 6.21
CA VAL A 19 -2.05 -0.13 7.22
C VAL A 19 -0.60 -0.52 6.94
N GLY A 20 -0.22 -0.68 5.65
CA GLY A 20 1.15 -0.96 5.25
C GLY A 20 2.15 0.09 5.73
N VAL A 21 1.78 1.39 5.68
CA VAL A 21 2.58 2.49 6.25
C VAL A 21 2.81 2.29 7.75
N GLN A 22 1.74 2.02 8.51
CA GLN A 22 1.82 1.84 9.97
C GLN A 22 2.66 0.62 10.34
N ILE A 23 2.46 -0.52 9.66
CA ILE A 23 3.23 -1.75 9.91
C ILE A 23 4.72 -1.52 9.61
N ALA A 24 5.05 -0.96 8.44
CA ALA A 24 6.44 -0.70 8.07
C ALA A 24 7.12 0.25 9.08
N LYS A 25 6.40 1.26 9.56
CA LYS A 25 6.89 2.18 10.59
C LYS A 25 7.10 1.49 11.94
N ALA A 26 6.16 0.65 12.36
CA ALA A 26 6.27 -0.15 13.58
C ALA A 26 7.45 -1.13 13.54
N MET A 27 7.79 -1.65 12.34
CA MET A 27 8.97 -2.48 12.12
C MET A 27 10.28 -1.68 12.14
N GLY A 28 10.24 -0.35 12.29
CA GLY A 28 11.41 0.52 12.38
C GLY A 28 11.98 1.00 11.05
N ALA A 29 11.24 0.86 9.95
CA ALA A 29 11.69 1.34 8.64
C ALA A 29 11.57 2.87 8.51
N GLU A 30 12.38 3.44 7.62
CA GLU A 30 12.14 4.75 7.02
C GLU A 30 11.08 4.58 5.92
N VAL A 31 9.90 5.17 6.11
CA VAL A 31 8.72 4.92 5.28
C VAL A 31 8.42 6.09 4.35
N SER A 32 8.35 5.80 3.07
CA SER A 32 7.89 6.73 2.04
C SER A 32 6.54 6.29 1.50
N VAL A 33 5.64 7.24 1.25
CA VAL A 33 4.42 7.00 0.49
C VAL A 33 4.59 7.56 -0.92
N ILE A 34 4.24 6.77 -1.92
CA ILE A 34 4.16 7.21 -3.32
C ILE A 34 2.69 7.13 -3.74
N SER A 35 2.12 8.24 -4.17
CA SER A 35 0.73 8.35 -4.60
C SER A 35 0.62 9.19 -5.87
N HIS A 36 -0.52 9.12 -6.57
CA HIS A 36 -0.68 9.92 -7.78
C HIS A 36 -0.64 11.43 -7.46
N GLY A 37 -1.42 11.88 -6.48
CA GLY A 37 -1.47 13.30 -6.09
C GLY A 37 -1.35 13.48 -4.58
N ARG A 38 -1.28 14.75 -4.14
CA ARG A 38 -1.00 15.11 -2.73
C ARG A 38 -2.20 15.05 -1.78
N SER A 39 -3.39 14.69 -2.24
CA SER A 39 -4.61 14.75 -1.42
C SER A 39 -4.58 13.88 -0.14
N LYS A 40 -3.64 12.93 -0.06
CA LYS A 40 -3.46 12.01 1.07
C LYS A 40 -2.16 12.24 1.85
N GLU A 41 -1.42 13.30 1.56
CA GLU A 41 -0.10 13.58 2.16
C GLU A 41 -0.20 13.77 3.69
N ALA A 42 -1.15 14.58 4.16
CA ALA A 42 -1.36 14.79 5.58
C ALA A 42 -1.71 13.49 6.33
N ASP A 43 -2.54 12.66 5.70
CA ASP A 43 -2.87 11.35 6.26
C ASP A 43 -1.67 10.40 6.28
N ALA A 44 -0.83 10.40 5.22
CA ALA A 44 0.37 9.59 5.17
C ALA A 44 1.30 9.90 6.35
N HIS A 45 1.57 11.17 6.61
CA HIS A 45 2.37 11.59 7.75
C HIS A 45 1.72 11.23 9.09
N ARG A 46 0.40 11.37 9.20
CA ARG A 46 -0.34 10.97 10.42
C ARG A 46 -0.23 9.46 10.69
N PHE A 47 -0.14 8.62 9.65
CA PHE A 47 0.07 7.18 9.78
C PHE A 47 1.55 6.79 9.98
N GLY A 48 2.46 7.75 9.96
CA GLY A 48 3.87 7.53 10.28
C GLY A 48 4.81 7.53 9.08
N ALA A 49 4.38 7.94 7.89
CA ALA A 49 5.28 8.12 6.77
C ALA A 49 6.26 9.27 7.04
N ASP A 50 7.55 9.03 6.78
CA ASP A 50 8.60 10.03 6.89
C ASP A 50 8.61 10.95 5.65
N HIS A 51 8.27 10.39 4.47
CA HIS A 51 8.28 11.10 3.20
C HIS A 51 7.03 10.82 2.38
N PHE A 52 6.66 11.79 1.53
CA PHE A 52 5.56 11.65 0.59
C PHE A 52 5.96 12.16 -0.80
N TYR A 53 5.64 11.40 -1.83
CA TYR A 53 5.95 11.71 -3.22
C TYR A 53 4.70 11.59 -4.09
N ALA A 54 4.44 12.63 -4.91
CA ALA A 54 3.32 12.66 -5.84
C ALA A 54 3.81 12.39 -7.27
N THR A 55 3.37 11.31 -7.90
CA THR A 55 3.79 10.97 -9.27
C THR A 55 3.17 11.84 -10.35
N SER A 56 2.17 12.67 -10.02
CA SER A 56 1.67 13.71 -10.90
C SER A 56 2.65 14.88 -11.07
N GLU A 57 3.70 14.94 -10.25
CA GLU A 57 4.76 15.94 -10.37
C GLU A 57 5.86 15.38 -11.26
N GLU A 58 6.23 16.17 -12.29
CA GLU A 58 7.26 15.79 -13.25
C GLU A 58 8.60 15.52 -12.57
N GLY A 59 9.29 14.46 -12.98
CA GLY A 59 10.61 14.11 -12.45
C GLY A 59 10.59 13.38 -11.11
N THR A 60 9.42 13.13 -10.50
CA THR A 60 9.34 12.47 -9.19
C THR A 60 9.98 11.08 -9.21
N LEU A 61 9.62 10.19 -10.13
CA LEU A 61 10.19 8.84 -10.16
C LEU A 61 11.68 8.85 -10.49
N GLU A 62 12.12 9.74 -11.36
CA GLU A 62 13.54 9.92 -11.69
C GLU A 62 14.37 10.33 -10.47
N SER A 63 13.82 11.21 -9.63
CA SER A 63 14.48 11.66 -8.39
C SER A 63 14.64 10.55 -7.35
N LEU A 64 13.78 9.54 -7.42
CA LEU A 64 13.75 8.39 -6.49
C LEU A 64 14.66 7.23 -6.92
N ARG A 65 15.43 7.38 -8.00
CA ARG A 65 16.31 6.31 -8.50
C ARG A 65 17.25 5.77 -7.42
N GLY A 66 17.22 4.46 -7.20
CA GLY A 66 18.07 3.76 -6.22
C GLY A 66 17.78 4.12 -4.75
N SER A 67 16.57 4.56 -4.43
CA SER A 67 16.21 5.02 -3.09
C SER A 67 15.74 3.92 -2.14
N PHE A 68 15.10 2.86 -2.62
CA PHE A 68 14.35 1.95 -1.77
C PHE A 68 14.91 0.54 -1.73
N ASP A 69 14.84 -0.09 -0.55
CA ASP A 69 15.07 -1.51 -0.36
C ASP A 69 13.89 -2.34 -0.81
N LEU A 70 12.70 -1.83 -0.50
CA LEU A 70 11.43 -2.48 -0.79
C LEU A 70 10.41 -1.45 -1.27
N ILE A 71 9.70 -1.80 -2.32
CA ILE A 71 8.48 -1.12 -2.73
C ILE A 71 7.33 -2.11 -2.58
N LEU A 72 6.34 -1.78 -1.75
CA LEU A 72 5.09 -2.52 -1.64
C LEU A 72 4.01 -1.81 -2.45
N CYS A 73 3.60 -2.41 -3.56
CA CYS A 73 2.52 -1.90 -4.41
C CYS A 73 1.17 -2.43 -3.93
N THR A 74 0.28 -1.53 -3.58
CA THR A 74 -1.11 -1.84 -3.16
C THR A 74 -2.14 -1.32 -4.17
N VAL A 75 -1.67 -0.95 -5.37
CA VAL A 75 -2.50 -0.38 -6.44
C VAL A 75 -2.89 -1.47 -7.42
N SER A 76 -4.18 -1.55 -7.75
CA SER A 76 -4.72 -2.49 -8.74
C SER A 76 -5.09 -1.78 -10.07
N ALA A 77 -4.38 -0.72 -10.42
CA ALA A 77 -4.61 0.02 -11.67
C ALA A 77 -3.75 -0.53 -12.81
N ASP A 78 -4.26 -0.44 -14.02
CA ASP A 78 -3.48 -0.68 -15.23
C ASP A 78 -2.58 0.53 -15.52
N GLY A 79 -1.51 0.30 -16.28
CA GLY A 79 -0.60 1.37 -16.71
C GLY A 79 0.40 1.87 -15.67
N ILE A 80 0.65 1.10 -14.61
CA ILE A 80 1.72 1.38 -13.64
C ILE A 80 3.08 1.35 -14.36
N ASP A 81 3.90 2.39 -14.15
CA ASP A 81 5.28 2.43 -14.66
C ASP A 81 6.21 1.53 -13.83
N TYR A 82 6.08 0.22 -14.03
CA TYR A 82 6.95 -0.75 -13.35
C TYR A 82 8.43 -0.53 -13.63
N ALA A 83 8.79 -0.03 -14.82
CA ALA A 83 10.18 0.24 -15.15
C ALA A 83 10.77 1.38 -14.30
N GLY A 84 10.02 2.46 -14.11
CA GLY A 84 10.37 3.57 -13.24
C GLY A 84 10.48 3.12 -11.77
N TYR A 85 9.52 2.35 -11.28
CA TYR A 85 9.58 1.83 -9.91
C TYR A 85 10.71 0.83 -9.70
N MET A 86 10.99 -0.05 -10.67
CA MET A 86 12.18 -0.92 -10.61
C MET A 86 13.48 -0.10 -10.62
N ALA A 87 13.52 1.07 -11.29
CA ALA A 87 14.67 1.97 -11.23
C ALA A 87 14.80 2.65 -9.85
N ALA A 88 13.70 2.90 -9.15
CA ALA A 88 13.68 3.47 -7.81
C ALA A 88 14.21 2.50 -6.73
N LEU A 89 14.23 1.18 -6.99
CA LEU A 89 14.89 0.22 -6.13
C LEU A 89 16.42 0.34 -6.20
N ARG A 90 17.09 0.26 -5.06
CA ARG A 90 18.54 0.08 -4.98
C ARG A 90 18.97 -1.32 -5.42
N PRO A 91 20.28 -1.60 -5.58
CA PRO A 91 20.74 -2.96 -5.83
C PRO A 91 20.20 -3.95 -4.79
N TYR A 92 19.77 -5.13 -5.26
CA TYR A 92 19.12 -6.18 -4.46
C TYR A 92 17.78 -5.81 -3.83
N GLY A 93 17.21 -4.63 -4.18
CA GLY A 93 15.89 -4.24 -3.74
C GLY A 93 14.77 -5.11 -4.32
N VAL A 94 13.64 -5.13 -3.64
CA VAL A 94 12.50 -5.97 -3.97
C VAL A 94 11.26 -5.11 -4.24
N PHE A 95 10.59 -5.37 -5.36
CA PHE A 95 9.24 -4.87 -5.61
C PHE A 95 8.24 -5.98 -5.28
N VAL A 96 7.32 -5.73 -4.36
CA VAL A 96 6.25 -6.67 -4.00
C VAL A 96 4.92 -6.09 -4.47
N ASP A 97 4.24 -6.83 -5.34
CA ASP A 97 2.91 -6.44 -5.82
C ASP A 97 1.84 -7.28 -5.11
N VAL A 98 0.91 -6.59 -4.46
CA VAL A 98 -0.30 -7.17 -3.87
C VAL A 98 -1.57 -6.63 -4.54
N GLY A 99 -1.40 -5.77 -5.55
CA GLY A 99 -2.44 -5.34 -6.46
C GLY A 99 -2.78 -6.43 -7.50
N LEU A 100 -3.93 -6.32 -8.11
CA LEU A 100 -4.39 -7.22 -9.16
C LEU A 100 -4.80 -6.37 -10.39
N PRO A 101 -3.85 -5.99 -11.25
CA PRO A 101 -4.18 -5.33 -12.53
C PRO A 101 -5.00 -6.29 -13.39
N THR A 102 -5.86 -5.73 -14.25
CA THR A 102 -6.71 -6.51 -15.15
C THR A 102 -5.98 -6.92 -16.42
N GLU A 103 -5.00 -6.11 -16.84
CA GLU A 103 -4.23 -6.34 -18.07
C GLU A 103 -2.86 -6.98 -17.75
N PRO A 104 -2.31 -7.76 -18.70
CA PRO A 104 -0.97 -8.32 -18.55
C PRO A 104 0.10 -7.25 -18.35
N VAL A 105 0.99 -7.48 -17.39
CA VAL A 105 2.08 -6.56 -17.06
C VAL A 105 3.34 -6.92 -17.83
N SER A 106 3.96 -5.93 -18.49
CA SER A 106 5.26 -6.08 -19.15
C SER A 106 6.38 -5.60 -18.22
N LEU A 107 7.32 -6.50 -17.93
CA LEU A 107 8.47 -6.20 -17.06
C LEU A 107 9.77 -6.25 -17.88
N PRO A 108 10.58 -5.16 -17.91
CA PRO A 108 11.84 -5.14 -18.63
C PRO A 108 12.90 -5.95 -17.88
N LEU A 109 13.30 -7.12 -18.40
CA LEU A 109 14.30 -7.99 -17.76
C LEU A 109 15.62 -7.28 -17.42
N ARG A 110 16.02 -6.30 -18.23
CA ARG A 110 17.21 -5.48 -17.96
C ARG A 110 17.16 -4.76 -16.62
N ALA A 111 15.96 -4.37 -16.15
CA ALA A 111 15.79 -3.72 -14.86
C ALA A 111 16.13 -4.64 -13.67
N PHE A 112 15.94 -5.95 -13.86
CA PHE A 112 16.28 -6.97 -12.85
C PHE A 112 17.76 -7.31 -12.85
N VAL A 113 18.31 -7.55 -14.04
CA VAL A 113 19.74 -7.91 -14.20
C VAL A 113 20.62 -6.79 -13.69
N ASN A 114 20.26 -5.52 -13.97
CA ASN A 114 20.98 -4.36 -13.48
C ASN A 114 20.69 -4.15 -11.98
N GLY A 115 21.50 -4.79 -11.13
CA GLY A 115 21.44 -4.63 -9.67
C GLY A 115 20.81 -5.79 -8.92
N GLY A 116 20.56 -6.94 -9.57
CA GLY A 116 20.07 -8.16 -8.88
C GLY A 116 18.72 -7.96 -8.20
N LYS A 117 17.82 -7.13 -8.78
CA LYS A 117 16.53 -6.77 -8.19
C LYS A 117 15.53 -7.92 -8.33
N SER A 118 14.53 -7.93 -7.46
CA SER A 118 13.47 -8.93 -7.48
C SER A 118 12.09 -8.29 -7.65
N PHE A 119 11.20 -9.03 -8.31
CA PHE A 119 9.76 -8.74 -8.35
C PHE A 119 9.04 -9.95 -7.78
N ALA A 120 8.16 -9.73 -6.83
CA ALA A 120 7.43 -10.77 -6.14
C ALA A 120 5.95 -10.37 -5.99
N GLY A 121 5.10 -11.36 -5.82
CA GLY A 121 3.71 -11.17 -5.43
C GLY A 121 3.44 -11.80 -4.08
N SER A 122 2.37 -11.38 -3.45
CA SER A 122 1.85 -12.00 -2.24
C SER A 122 0.33 -11.93 -2.22
N GLN A 123 -0.29 -12.95 -1.70
CA GLN A 123 -1.72 -12.97 -1.40
C GLN A 123 -1.96 -12.92 0.12
N ILE A 124 -3.10 -13.45 0.56
CA ILE A 124 -3.44 -13.56 1.98
C ILE A 124 -2.52 -14.58 2.67
N GLY A 125 -2.21 -14.32 3.93
CA GLY A 125 -1.51 -15.27 4.80
C GLY A 125 -2.40 -16.41 5.29
N GLY A 126 -1.78 -17.45 5.82
CA GLY A 126 -2.45 -18.50 6.55
C GLY A 126 -3.01 -18.03 7.90
N ILE A 127 -3.73 -18.90 8.61
CA ILE A 127 -4.35 -18.55 9.91
C ILE A 127 -3.29 -18.13 10.94
N ALA A 128 -2.17 -18.86 11.00
CA ALA A 128 -1.09 -18.57 11.93
C ALA A 128 -0.42 -17.22 11.64
N GLU A 129 -0.12 -16.92 10.37
CA GLU A 129 0.45 -15.64 9.95
C GLU A 129 -0.51 -14.47 10.19
N THR A 130 -1.81 -14.71 10.00
CA THR A 130 -2.84 -13.69 10.30
C THR A 130 -2.89 -13.40 11.79
N GLN A 131 -2.79 -14.42 12.66
CA GLN A 131 -2.75 -14.22 14.10
C GLN A 131 -1.49 -13.47 14.52
N GLU A 132 -0.32 -13.84 14.00
CA GLU A 132 0.94 -13.13 14.25
C GLU A 132 0.85 -11.65 13.85
N MET A 133 0.25 -11.36 12.71
CA MET A 133 0.03 -9.98 12.25
C MET A 133 -0.90 -9.21 13.20
N LEU A 134 -1.99 -9.84 13.67
CA LEU A 134 -2.93 -9.21 14.62
C LEU A 134 -2.25 -8.92 15.96
N ASP A 135 -1.45 -9.86 16.47
CA ASP A 135 -0.70 -9.71 17.72
C ASP A 135 0.32 -8.57 17.60
N PHE A 136 1.06 -8.52 16.48
CA PHE A 136 1.98 -7.43 16.17
C PHE A 136 1.25 -6.07 16.11
N CYS A 137 0.12 -6.01 15.41
CA CYS A 137 -0.67 -4.77 15.32
C CYS A 137 -1.17 -4.31 16.69
N ALA A 138 -1.63 -5.24 17.55
CA ALA A 138 -2.07 -4.93 18.90
C ALA A 138 -0.93 -4.40 19.77
N GLU A 139 0.25 -5.01 19.70
CA GLU A 139 1.43 -4.60 20.47
C GLU A 139 1.92 -3.20 20.06
N HIS A 140 1.84 -2.86 18.77
CA HIS A 140 2.38 -1.61 18.23
C HIS A 140 1.34 -0.52 17.97
N GLY A 141 0.07 -0.75 18.34
CA GLY A 141 -1.00 0.21 18.16
C GLY A 141 -1.34 0.50 16.70
N VAL A 142 -1.13 -0.46 15.80
CA VAL A 142 -1.50 -0.36 14.39
C VAL A 142 -3.00 -0.59 14.24
N ILE A 143 -3.72 0.44 13.84
CA ILE A 143 -5.19 0.42 13.74
C ILE A 143 -5.63 0.94 12.38
N PRO A 144 -6.45 0.17 11.62
CA PRO A 144 -7.01 0.66 10.38
C PRO A 144 -8.00 1.80 10.65
N GLN A 145 -7.98 2.83 9.81
CA GLN A 145 -9.00 3.87 9.85
C GLN A 145 -10.23 3.36 9.12
N VAL A 146 -11.38 3.37 9.81
CA VAL A 146 -12.65 2.86 9.30
C VAL A 146 -13.74 3.91 9.38
N GLU A 147 -14.69 3.81 8.45
CA GLU A 147 -15.95 4.54 8.45
C GLU A 147 -17.07 3.52 8.65
N MET A 148 -17.86 3.68 9.73
CA MET A 148 -19.00 2.79 10.01
C MET A 148 -20.15 3.13 9.10
N ILE A 149 -20.78 2.11 8.51
CA ILE A 149 -21.97 2.27 7.67
C ILE A 149 -23.07 1.28 8.09
N THR A 150 -24.28 1.60 7.74
CA THR A 150 -25.46 0.70 7.89
C THR A 150 -25.60 -0.25 6.70
N GLY A 151 -26.45 -1.26 6.83
CA GLY A 151 -26.78 -2.18 5.74
C GLY A 151 -27.43 -1.47 4.53
N GLU A 152 -28.15 -0.38 4.75
CA GLU A 152 -28.80 0.40 3.69
C GLU A 152 -27.80 1.21 2.86
N GLU A 153 -26.66 1.60 3.44
CA GLU A 153 -25.63 2.43 2.80
C GLU A 153 -24.66 1.64 1.92
N ILE A 154 -24.75 0.31 1.86
CA ILE A 154 -23.80 -0.56 1.15
C ILE A 154 -23.60 -0.14 -0.31
N THR A 155 -24.70 0.14 -1.03
CA THR A 155 -24.61 0.50 -2.45
C THR A 155 -23.86 1.82 -2.65
N GLU A 156 -24.10 2.81 -1.81
CA GLU A 156 -23.39 4.09 -1.85
C GLU A 156 -21.92 3.90 -1.47
N ALA A 157 -21.64 3.10 -0.44
CA ALA A 157 -20.29 2.75 -0.02
C ALA A 157 -19.48 2.11 -1.16
N TYR A 158 -20.06 1.18 -1.92
CA TYR A 158 -19.44 0.60 -3.11
C TYR A 158 -19.08 1.68 -4.14
N ASN A 159 -19.99 2.57 -4.45
CA ASN A 159 -19.74 3.67 -5.39
C ASN A 159 -18.61 4.59 -4.88
N ASN A 160 -18.54 4.85 -3.59
CA ASN A 160 -17.49 5.65 -2.99
C ASN A 160 -16.13 4.94 -3.00
N VAL A 161 -16.10 3.62 -2.82
CA VAL A 161 -14.86 2.82 -2.96
C VAL A 161 -14.34 2.90 -4.40
N VAL A 162 -15.19 2.68 -5.40
CA VAL A 162 -14.83 2.78 -6.82
C VAL A 162 -14.31 4.18 -7.16
N ALA A 163 -14.94 5.22 -6.61
CA ALA A 163 -14.53 6.62 -6.79
C ALA A 163 -13.33 7.04 -5.91
N SER A 164 -12.72 6.13 -5.14
CA SER A 164 -11.60 6.39 -4.22
C SER A 164 -11.89 7.46 -3.16
N ARG A 165 -13.14 7.62 -2.74
CA ARG A 165 -13.58 8.63 -1.77
C ARG A 165 -13.46 8.16 -0.31
N VAL A 166 -13.44 6.84 -0.06
CA VAL A 166 -13.34 6.27 1.29
C VAL A 166 -12.01 6.59 1.98
N ARG A 167 -12.04 6.79 3.30
CA ARG A 167 -10.86 7.05 4.14
C ARG A 167 -10.87 6.17 5.40
N TYR A 168 -10.48 4.89 5.36
CA TYR A 168 -9.91 4.15 4.22
C TYR A 168 -10.63 2.82 3.99
N ARG A 169 -11.51 2.43 4.91
CA ARG A 169 -12.32 1.23 4.88
C ARG A 169 -13.73 1.51 5.39
N TYR A 170 -14.72 0.93 4.74
CA TYR A 170 -16.05 0.82 5.32
C TYR A 170 -16.16 -0.43 6.16
N VAL A 171 -16.82 -0.32 7.31
CA VAL A 171 -17.23 -1.42 8.17
C VAL A 171 -18.74 -1.36 8.32
N ILE A 172 -19.41 -2.45 7.98
CA ILE A 172 -20.86 -2.53 8.04
C ILE A 172 -21.29 -2.92 9.44
N ASP A 173 -22.16 -2.12 10.07
CA ASP A 173 -22.83 -2.51 11.29
C ASP A 173 -23.94 -3.53 10.95
N THR A 174 -23.65 -4.80 11.23
CA THR A 174 -24.57 -5.89 10.92
C THR A 174 -25.84 -5.89 11.75
N SER A 175 -25.88 -5.14 12.86
CA SER A 175 -27.12 -4.97 13.65
C SER A 175 -28.20 -4.17 12.93
N THR A 176 -27.78 -3.43 11.88
CA THR A 176 -28.69 -2.58 11.05
C THR A 176 -29.39 -3.35 9.94
N PHE A 177 -29.06 -4.62 9.72
CA PHE A 177 -29.80 -5.44 8.77
C PHE A 177 -31.20 -5.78 9.27
N PRO A 178 -32.19 -5.84 8.37
CA PRO A 178 -33.53 -6.27 8.73
C PRO A 178 -33.50 -7.64 9.42
N GLN A 179 -34.10 -7.73 10.59
CA GLN A 179 -34.28 -9.03 11.25
C GLN A 179 -35.24 -9.84 10.40
N THR A 180 -34.79 -10.96 9.83
CA THR A 180 -35.70 -11.93 9.21
C THR A 180 -36.54 -12.56 10.31
N ALA A 181 -37.86 -12.34 10.24
CA ALA A 181 -38.81 -12.97 11.13
C ALA A 181 -38.90 -14.48 10.88
#